data_d83c2222cc6a096e0c3c17a9a0fbba7c
#
_entry.id   d83c2222cc6a096e0c3c17a9a0fbba7c
#
_cell.length_a   1.000
_cell.length_b   1.000
_cell.length_c   1.000
_cell.angle_alpha   90.00
_cell.angle_beta   90.00
_cell.angle_gamma   90.00
#
_symmetry.space_group_name_H-M   'P 1'
#
loop_
_entity.id
_entity.type
_entity.pdbx_description
1 polymer ?
#
loop_
_entity_poly.entity_id
_entity_poly.type
_entity_poly.pdbx_seq_one_letter_code
_entity_poly.pdbx_strand_id
1 'polypeptide(L)' 'MGIKQAVVKRVKKLCNEKNIKFNSLATSAGVTPSTVYSLLDDSRKDVGIILIKKLCDGLDITITEFFDDELFKDIEQEIY' A
#
# COMPACT_ATOMS: atom_id res chain seq x y z
N MET A 1 14.92 4.18 2.84
CA MET A 1 13.87 3.29 3.42
C MET A 1 13.70 2.04 2.57
N GLY A 2 13.20 0.97 3.16
CA GLY A 2 12.93 -0.25 2.43
C GLY A 2 11.64 -0.21 1.64
N ILE A 3 11.45 -1.18 0.73
CA ILE A 3 10.27 -1.24 -0.14
C ILE A 3 8.97 -1.36 0.67
N LYS A 4 8.95 -2.13 1.77
CA LYS A 4 7.74 -2.29 2.58
C LYS A 4 7.30 -0.96 3.17
N GLN A 5 8.24 -0.17 3.70
CA GLN A 5 7.96 1.16 4.24
C GLN A 5 7.44 2.10 3.16
N ALA A 6 8.01 2.02 1.95
CA ALA A 6 7.56 2.84 0.83
C ALA A 6 6.11 2.49 0.45
N VAL A 7 5.77 1.20 0.42
CA VAL A 7 4.40 0.76 0.14
C VAL A 7 3.43 1.31 1.20
N VAL A 8 3.79 1.19 2.48
CA VAL A 8 2.94 1.69 3.57
C VAL A 8 2.70 3.19 3.43
N LYS A 9 3.77 3.95 3.20
CA LYS A 9 3.66 5.40 3.02
C LYS A 9 2.82 5.76 1.80
N ARG A 10 2.95 4.99 0.71
CA ARG A 10 2.16 5.23 -0.50
C ARG A 10 0.68 5.01 -0.24
N VAL A 11 0.30 3.94 0.47
CA VAL A 11 -1.10 3.68 0.83
C VAL A 11 -1.65 4.83 1.67
N LYS A 12 -0.90 5.26 2.69
CA LYS A 12 -1.32 6.38 3.54
C LYS A 12 -1.49 7.66 2.74
N LYS A 13 -0.56 7.95 1.85
CA LYS A 13 -0.60 9.13 1.00
C LYS A 13 -1.83 9.13 0.09
N LEU A 14 -2.10 8.00 -0.57
CA LEU A 14 -3.26 7.87 -1.45
C LEU A 14 -4.57 8.01 -0.68
N CYS A 15 -4.68 7.41 0.50
CA CYS A 15 -5.87 7.56 1.33
C CYS A 15 -6.06 9.01 1.76
N ASN A 16 -4.97 9.69 2.11
CA ASN A 16 -5.03 11.10 2.49
C ASN A 16 -5.47 11.97 1.31
N GLU A 17 -4.88 11.77 0.15
CA GLU A 17 -5.20 12.53 -1.07
C GLU A 17 -6.64 12.34 -1.50
N LYS A 18 -7.15 11.11 -1.38
CA LYS A 18 -8.52 10.78 -1.78
C LYS A 18 -9.53 10.96 -0.63
N ASN A 19 -9.04 11.35 0.55
CA ASN A 19 -9.86 11.56 1.74
C ASN A 19 -10.71 10.33 2.09
N ILE A 20 -10.08 9.16 2.13
CA ILE A 20 -10.73 7.91 2.51
C ILE A 20 -10.04 7.29 3.72
N LYS A 21 -10.84 6.67 4.57
CA LYS A 21 -10.34 5.97 5.76
C LYS A 21 -9.90 4.56 5.39
N PHE A 22 -9.01 3.99 6.21
CA PHE A 22 -8.51 2.62 5.96
C PHE A 22 -9.62 1.58 5.96
N ASN A 23 -10.63 1.72 6.82
CA ASN A 23 -11.76 0.80 6.83
C ASN A 23 -12.55 0.87 5.50
N SER A 24 -12.72 2.07 4.98
CA SER A 24 -13.39 2.26 3.68
C SER A 24 -12.56 1.67 2.54
N LEU A 25 -11.25 1.84 2.61
CA LEU A 25 -10.35 1.22 1.62
C LEU A 25 -10.49 -0.31 1.66
N ALA A 26 -10.51 -0.90 2.85
CA ALA A 26 -10.68 -2.35 2.98
C ALA A 26 -11.97 -2.82 2.30
N THR A 27 -13.09 -2.13 2.54
CA THR A 27 -14.36 -2.45 1.91
C THR A 27 -14.25 -2.36 0.38
N SER A 28 -13.69 -1.28 -0.13
CA SER A 28 -13.54 -1.08 -1.59
C SER A 28 -12.61 -2.10 -2.22
N ALA A 29 -11.60 -2.55 -1.49
CA ALA A 29 -10.63 -3.54 -1.97
C ALA A 29 -11.12 -4.97 -1.81
N GLY A 30 -12.25 -5.20 -1.15
CA GLY A 30 -12.78 -6.54 -0.93
C GLY A 30 -12.00 -7.34 0.09
N VAL A 31 -11.37 -6.68 1.06
CA VAL A 31 -10.61 -7.32 2.14
C VAL A 31 -11.15 -6.85 3.49
N THR A 32 -10.72 -7.52 4.56
CA THR A 32 -11.11 -7.10 5.91
C THR A 32 -10.27 -5.91 6.38
N PRO A 33 -10.79 -5.07 7.29
CA PRO A 33 -9.98 -4.00 7.88
C PRO A 33 -8.70 -4.52 8.53
N SER A 34 -8.74 -5.68 9.18
CA SER A 34 -7.52 -6.24 9.80
C SER A 34 -6.44 -6.56 8.76
N THR A 35 -6.81 -6.90 7.52
CA THR A 35 -5.84 -7.10 6.44
C THR A 35 -5.11 -5.80 6.12
N VAL A 36 -5.83 -4.68 6.06
CA VAL A 36 -5.23 -3.37 5.81
C VAL A 36 -4.32 -2.98 6.97
N TYR A 37 -4.79 -3.13 8.22
CA TYR A 37 -3.98 -2.79 9.39
C TYR A 37 -2.74 -3.68 9.51
N SER A 38 -2.82 -4.95 9.11
CA SER A 38 -1.65 -5.83 9.05
C SER A 38 -0.62 -5.33 8.04
N LEU A 39 -1.08 -4.84 6.89
CA LEU A 39 -0.18 -4.22 5.91
C LEU A 39 0.55 -3.03 6.52
N LEU A 40 -0.14 -2.21 7.31
CA LEU A 40 0.43 -1.01 7.91
C LEU A 40 1.35 -1.30 9.10
N ASP A 41 1.36 -2.54 9.59
CA ASP A 41 2.15 -2.95 10.75
C ASP A 41 3.63 -3.06 10.39
N ASP A 42 4.48 -2.26 11.02
CA ASP A 42 5.92 -2.22 10.76
C ASP A 42 6.63 -3.54 11.07
N SER A 43 6.08 -4.38 11.96
CA SER A 43 6.67 -5.66 12.28
C SER A 43 6.53 -6.67 11.14
N ARG A 44 5.62 -6.44 10.21
CA ARG A 44 5.42 -7.28 9.03
C ARG A 44 6.33 -6.80 7.91
N LYS A 45 7.20 -7.69 7.43
CA LYS A 45 8.25 -7.34 6.47
C LYS A 45 7.84 -7.52 5.02
N ASP A 46 6.80 -8.28 4.79
CA ASP A 46 6.38 -8.61 3.42
C ASP A 46 4.93 -8.20 3.19
N VAL A 47 4.60 -8.03 1.92
CA VAL A 47 3.23 -7.76 1.50
C VAL A 47 3.00 -8.45 0.15
N GLY A 48 1.87 -9.15 0.03
CA GLY A 48 1.55 -9.89 -1.19
C GLY A 48 1.18 -8.97 -2.34
N ILE A 49 1.62 -9.29 -3.53
CA ILE A 49 1.34 -8.49 -4.72
C ILE A 49 -0.16 -8.48 -5.04
N ILE A 50 -0.88 -9.55 -4.74
CA ILE A 50 -2.32 -9.61 -4.97
C ILE A 50 -3.04 -8.61 -4.05
N LEU A 51 -2.59 -8.49 -2.80
CA LEU A 51 -3.15 -7.48 -1.88
C LEU A 51 -2.93 -6.08 -2.44
N ILE A 52 -1.73 -5.78 -2.93
CA ILE A 52 -1.45 -4.48 -3.55
C ILE A 52 -2.41 -4.23 -4.71
N LYS A 53 -2.62 -5.22 -5.56
CA LYS A 53 -3.55 -5.09 -6.69
C LYS A 53 -4.98 -4.82 -6.21
N LYS A 54 -5.44 -5.51 -5.18
CA LYS A 54 -6.78 -5.29 -4.59
C LYS A 54 -6.91 -3.86 -4.07
N LEU A 55 -5.87 -3.35 -3.41
CA LEU A 55 -5.89 -1.96 -2.91
C LEU A 55 -5.94 -0.98 -4.08
N CYS A 56 -5.19 -1.23 -5.14
CA CYS A 56 -5.23 -0.39 -6.35
C CYS A 56 -6.64 -0.37 -6.94
N ASP A 57 -7.26 -1.54 -7.04
CA ASP A 57 -8.64 -1.63 -7.56
C ASP A 57 -9.61 -0.84 -6.66
N GLY A 58 -9.45 -0.96 -5.34
CA GLY A 58 -10.26 -0.19 -4.39
C GLY A 58 -10.04 1.31 -4.45
N LEU A 59 -8.84 1.73 -4.84
CA LEU A 59 -8.48 3.14 -5.01
C LEU A 59 -8.75 3.65 -6.41
N ASP A 60 -9.18 2.76 -7.31
CA ASP A 60 -9.42 3.08 -8.73
C ASP A 60 -8.17 3.64 -9.42
N ILE A 61 -7.05 3.01 -9.18
CA ILE A 61 -5.78 3.32 -9.83
C ILE A 61 -5.16 2.04 -10.40
N THR A 62 -4.20 2.20 -11.31
CA THR A 62 -3.44 1.07 -11.85
C THR A 62 -2.26 0.75 -10.95
N ILE A 63 -1.70 -0.46 -11.11
CA ILE A 63 -0.44 -0.84 -10.44
C ILE A 63 0.68 0.15 -10.82
N THR A 64 0.73 0.56 -12.08
CA THR A 64 1.74 1.51 -12.56
C THR A 64 1.62 2.83 -11.82
N GLU A 65 0.40 3.34 -11.69
CA GLU A 65 0.14 4.59 -10.95
C GLU A 65 0.53 4.47 -9.49
N PHE A 66 0.27 3.30 -8.88
CA PHE A 66 0.63 3.07 -7.48
C PHE A 66 2.12 3.25 -7.26
N PHE A 67 2.95 2.64 -8.12
CA PHE A 67 4.40 2.67 -7.98
C PHE A 67 5.08 3.88 -8.63
N ASP A 68 4.32 4.74 -9.30
CA ASP A 68 4.83 5.97 -9.90
C ASP A 68 4.84 7.09 -8.85
N ASP A 69 5.81 7.03 -7.95
CA ASP A 69 5.95 8.00 -6.87
C ASP A 69 7.41 8.07 -6.44
N GLU A 70 7.83 9.24 -5.96
CA GLU A 70 9.19 9.47 -5.46
C GLU A 70 9.59 8.47 -4.37
N LEU A 71 8.62 7.98 -3.59
CA LEU A 71 8.87 7.01 -2.53
C LEU A 71 9.61 5.77 -3.01
N PHE A 72 9.46 5.39 -4.29
CA PHE A 72 10.03 4.16 -4.83
C PHE A 72 11.34 4.37 -5.59
N LYS A 73 11.80 5.61 -5.72
CA LYS A 73 12.97 5.92 -6.55
C LYS A 73 14.30 5.64 -5.86
N ASP A 74 14.34 5.69 -4.54
CA ASP A 74 15.58 5.56 -3.77
C ASP A 74 15.35 4.64 -2.58
N ILE A 75 15.01 3.39 -2.86
CA ILE A 75 14.75 2.38 -1.83
C ILE A 75 15.95 1.46 -1.68
N GLU A 76 16.15 0.96 -0.48
CA GLU A 76 17.26 0.07 -0.13
C GLU A 76 17.13 -1.25 -0.88
N GLN A 77 18.27 -1.86 -1.22
CA GLN A 77 18.23 -3.21 -1.77
C GLN A 77 17.86 -4.21 -0.69
N GLU A 78 17.22 -5.31 -1.10
CA GLU A 78 16.78 -6.36 -0.17
C GLU A 78 17.77 -7.51 -0.08
N ILE A 79 18.66 -7.66 -1.05
CA ILE A 79 19.68 -8.70 -1.01
C ILE A 79 20.98 -8.14 -0.45
N TYR A 80 21.64 -8.94 0.35
CA TYR A 80 22.90 -8.54 1.00
C TYR A 80 23.98 -9.57 0.81
#